data_3864c02e07b602f36452930f5a9b18fa
#
_entry.id   3864c02e07b602f36452930f5a9b18fa
#
_cell.length_a   1.000
_cell.length_b   1.000
_cell.length_c   1.000
_cell.angle_alpha   90.00
_cell.angle_beta   90.00
_cell.angle_gamma   90.00
#
_symmetry.space_group_name_H-M   'P 1'
#
loop_
_entity.id
_entity.type
_entity.pdbx_description
1 polymer ?
#
loop_
_entity_poly.entity_id
_entity_poly.type
_entity_poly.pdbx_seq_one_letter_code
_entity_poly.pdbx_strand_id
1 'polypeptide(L)' 'MKKIGEILVEQGKLSERDVERALLAQNEMGEKFGQVLIKLGLVSELDF' A
#
# COMPACT_ATOMS: atom_id res chain seq x y z
N MET A 1 -0.42 -14.85 9.30
CA MET A 1 -1.03 -14.33 8.07
C MET A 1 -0.35 -13.02 7.69
N LYS A 2 0.02 -12.87 6.43
CA LYS A 2 0.71 -11.65 5.97
C LYS A 2 -0.30 -10.57 5.61
N LYS A 3 0.06 -9.33 5.90
CA LYS A 3 -0.75 -8.19 5.50
C LYS A 3 -0.52 -7.90 4.02
N ILE A 4 -1.48 -7.23 3.38
CA ILE A 4 -1.42 -6.93 1.96
C ILE A 4 -0.12 -6.18 1.57
N GLY A 5 0.35 -5.27 2.41
CA GLY A 5 1.59 -4.55 2.15
C GLY A 5 2.80 -5.47 2.06
N GLU A 6 2.88 -6.45 2.96
CA GLU A 6 3.98 -7.42 2.94
C GLU A 6 3.93 -8.29 1.70
N ILE A 7 2.73 -8.68 1.28
CA ILE A 7 2.55 -9.48 0.07
C ILE A 7 3.04 -8.72 -1.16
N LEU A 8 2.68 -7.44 -1.26
CA LEU A 8 3.09 -6.61 -2.38
C LEU A 8 4.60 -6.37 -2.42
N VAL A 9 5.23 -6.26 -1.25
CA VAL A 9 6.68 -6.14 -1.17
C VAL A 9 7.34 -7.42 -1.68
N GLU A 10 6.84 -8.58 -1.25
CA GLU A 10 7.36 -9.86 -1.70
C GLU A 10 7.23 -10.05 -3.20
N GLN A 11 6.16 -9.53 -3.78
CA GLN A 11 5.92 -9.60 -5.22
C GLN A 11 6.72 -8.56 -6.02
N GLY A 12 7.47 -7.72 -5.31
CA GLY A 12 8.26 -6.69 -5.97
C GLY A 12 7.46 -5.49 -6.47
N LYS A 13 6.21 -5.35 -6.03
CA LYS A 13 5.34 -4.25 -6.46
C LYS A 13 5.49 -3.01 -5.60
N LEU A 14 5.95 -3.17 -4.37
CA LEU A 14 6.19 -2.06 -3.43
C LEU A 14 7.54 -2.25 -2.76
N SER A 15 8.16 -1.14 -2.35
CA SER A 15 9.30 -1.18 -1.45
C SER A 15 8.79 -1.06 -0.02
N GLU A 16 9.64 -1.41 0.95
CA GLU A 16 9.29 -1.24 2.36
C GLU A 16 9.03 0.22 2.70
N ARG A 17 9.78 1.13 2.06
CA ARG A 17 9.58 2.56 2.25
C ARG A 17 8.20 2.99 1.78
N ASP A 18 7.73 2.43 0.66
CA ASP A 18 6.40 2.73 0.14
C ASP A 18 5.32 2.30 1.12
N VAL A 19 5.51 1.13 1.75
CA VAL A 19 4.57 0.64 2.76
C VAL A 19 4.52 1.61 3.95
N GLU A 20 5.66 2.07 4.43
CA GLU A 20 5.70 3.03 5.54
C GLU A 20 4.99 4.33 5.18
N ARG A 21 5.23 4.84 4.00
CA ARG A 21 4.60 6.07 3.53
C ARG A 21 3.08 5.92 3.45
N ALA A 22 2.64 4.76 2.94
CA ALA A 22 1.21 4.49 2.83
C ALA A 22 0.54 4.37 4.21
N LEU A 23 1.23 3.77 5.19
CA LEU A 23 0.71 3.66 6.54
C LEU A 23 0.55 5.04 7.20
N LEU A 24 1.51 5.92 6.99
CA LEU A 24 1.40 7.29 7.51
C LEU A 24 0.24 8.03 6.85
N ALA A 25 0.11 7.89 5.53
CA ALA A 25 -0.98 8.52 4.80
C ALA A 25 -2.34 7.96 5.23
N GLN A 26 -2.41 6.65 5.50
CA GLN A 26 -3.64 6.03 5.96
C GLN A 26 -4.13 6.63 7.27
N ASN A 27 -3.20 6.89 8.21
CA ASN A 27 -3.55 7.52 9.47
C ASN A 27 -4.17 8.89 9.26
N GLU A 28 -3.67 9.66 8.31
CA GLU A 28 -4.19 11.00 8.03
C GLU A 28 -5.49 10.97 7.24
N MET A 29 -5.60 10.04 6.28
CA MET A 29 -6.74 9.99 5.36
C MET A 29 -7.93 9.23 5.93
N GLY A 30 -7.68 8.31 6.86
CA GLY A 30 -8.74 7.48 7.44
C GLY A 30 -9.34 6.50 6.45
N GLU A 31 -8.62 6.13 5.42
CA GLU A 31 -9.10 5.21 4.39
C GLU A 31 -8.44 3.83 4.51
N LYS A 32 -8.98 2.87 3.76
CA LYS A 32 -8.41 1.53 3.73
C LYS A 32 -7.05 1.58 3.05
N PHE A 33 -6.15 0.71 3.47
CA PHE A 33 -4.77 0.70 2.98
C PHE A 33 -4.68 0.56 1.46
N GLY A 34 -5.47 -0.35 0.88
CA GLY A 34 -5.47 -0.54 -0.56
C GLY A 34 -5.85 0.72 -1.33
N GLN A 35 -6.84 1.47 -0.83
CA GLN A 35 -7.25 2.73 -1.45
C GLN A 35 -6.15 3.78 -1.36
N VAL A 36 -5.45 3.82 -0.24
CA VAL A 36 -4.32 4.73 -0.06
C VAL A 36 -3.22 4.45 -1.08
N LEU A 37 -2.90 3.17 -1.28
CA LEU A 37 -1.90 2.78 -2.27
C LEU A 37 -2.27 3.24 -3.68
N ILE A 38 -3.53 3.12 -4.03
CA ILE A 38 -4.01 3.57 -5.35
C ILE A 38 -3.92 5.09 -5.46
N LYS A 39 -4.36 5.81 -4.44
CA LYS A 39 -4.33 7.28 -4.43
C LYS A 39 -2.93 7.83 -4.51
N LEU A 40 -1.96 7.16 -3.88
CA LEU A 40 -0.57 7.57 -3.94
C LEU A 40 0.12 7.16 -5.25
N GLY A 41 -0.59 6.42 -6.10
CA GLY A 41 -0.03 5.96 -7.36
C GLY A 41 0.99 4.85 -7.22
N LEU A 42 1.00 4.16 -6.10
CA LEU A 42 1.95 3.08 -5.85
C LEU A 42 1.53 1.76 -6.47
N VAL A 43 0.22 1.54 -6.57
CA VAL A 43 -0.34 0.39 -7.27
C VAL A 43 -1.56 0.85 -8.05
N SER A 44 -1.98 0.05 -9.04
CA SER A 44 -3.20 0.33 -9.79
C SER A 44 -4.33 -0.55 -9.27
N GLU A 45 -5.57 -0.21 -9.63
CA GLU A 45 -6.72 -1.02 -9.27
C GLU A 45 -6.60 -2.45 -9.84
N LEU A 46 -5.88 -2.62 -10.92
CA LEU A 46 -5.67 -3.92 -11.54
C LEU A 46 -4.77 -4.84 -10.70
N ASP A 47 -4.07 -4.30 -9.72
CA ASP A 47 -3.20 -5.09 -8.84
C ASP A 47 -3.93 -5.76 -7.68
N PHE A 48 -5.24 -5.56 -7.57
CA PHE A 48 -6.05 -6.13 -6.50
C PHE A 48 -7.07 -7.10 -7.01
#